data_ab29dc488def5f4aeb3b9f3640476d48
#
_entry.id   ab29dc488def5f4aeb3b9f3640476d48
#
_cell.length_a   1.000
_cell.length_b   1.000
_cell.length_c   1.000
_cell.angle_alpha   90.00
_cell.angle_beta   90.00
_cell.angle_gamma   90.00
#
_symmetry.space_group_name_H-M   'P 1'
#
loop_
_entity.id
_entity.type
_entity.pdbx_description
1 polymer ?
#
loop_
_entity_poly.entity_id
_entity_poly.type
_entity_poly.pdbx_seq_one_letter_code
_entity_poly.pdbx_strand_id
1 'polypeptide(L)'
;GANVVKAFCQEDEMIAQFDKSNEELRQVSTRALIWSGFLMPITNVLNNLTYVFLSIFSGILAVNGSIEIGMISSFLLYSKQFARPFISIADIYNNFQTAVAGAERMFEIMDEEPEPRDIEQALSIQNPKGDIELQHVVFGYSPDRPILKDISLSILAGTKVAIVGPTGAGKTTIINLLTRLYDVNEGSILLDGHDLRDYRLKDLRRCFSIVLQDTALFAETIRNNISYGRENIPLEKIEEAA
;
A
#
# COMPACT_ATOMS: atom_id res chain seq x y z
N GLY A 1 6.66 -13.81 -16.50
CA GLY A 1 7.59 -13.47 -17.18
C GLY A 1 8.70 -14.23 -17.87
N ALA A 2 9.85 -14.47 -17.24
CA ALA A 2 11.06 -14.94 -17.91
C ALA A 2 10.88 -16.28 -18.66
N ASN A 3 10.10 -17.20 -18.12
CA ASN A 3 9.84 -18.50 -18.76
C ASN A 3 9.04 -18.37 -20.06
N VAL A 4 8.12 -17.40 -20.13
CA VAL A 4 7.32 -17.11 -21.32
C VAL A 4 8.21 -16.53 -22.42
N VAL A 5 9.07 -15.56 -22.07
CA VAL A 5 10.02 -14.95 -23.01
C VAL A 5 10.92 -16.02 -23.63
N LYS A 6 11.47 -16.93 -22.80
CA LYS A 6 12.30 -18.05 -23.25
C LYS A 6 11.52 -19.05 -24.13
N ALA A 7 10.28 -19.37 -23.73
CA ALA A 7 9.46 -20.32 -24.48
C ALA A 7 9.10 -19.83 -25.88
N PHE A 8 9.05 -18.53 -26.08
CA PHE A 8 8.75 -17.90 -27.37
C PHE A 8 9.99 -17.32 -28.08
N CYS A 9 11.20 -17.53 -27.53
CA CYS A 9 12.48 -17.02 -28.09
C CYS A 9 12.43 -15.50 -28.38
N GLN A 10 11.88 -14.73 -27.44
CA GLN A 10 11.70 -13.28 -27.57
C GLN A 10 12.73 -12.47 -26.76
N GLU A 11 13.87 -13.09 -26.42
CA GLU A 11 14.89 -12.44 -25.57
C GLU A 11 15.44 -11.18 -26.23
N ASP A 12 15.79 -11.26 -27.52
CA ASP A 12 16.40 -10.12 -28.22
C ASP A 12 15.44 -8.93 -28.35
N GLU A 13 14.15 -9.19 -28.60
CA GLU A 13 13.13 -8.14 -28.66
C GLU A 13 12.91 -7.50 -27.30
N MET A 14 12.85 -8.29 -26.23
CA MET A 14 12.72 -7.80 -24.85
C MET A 14 13.93 -6.99 -24.40
N ILE A 15 15.15 -7.41 -24.80
CA ILE A 15 16.39 -6.66 -24.55
C ILE A 15 16.33 -5.32 -25.29
N ALA A 16 15.97 -5.32 -26.55
CA ALA A 16 15.86 -4.08 -27.33
C ALA A 16 14.82 -3.10 -26.73
N GLN A 17 13.70 -3.60 -26.27
CA GLN A 17 12.68 -2.79 -25.59
C GLN A 17 13.19 -2.25 -24.24
N PHE A 18 13.89 -3.07 -23.47
CA PHE A 18 14.50 -2.66 -22.22
C PHE A 18 15.58 -1.59 -22.46
N ASP A 19 16.46 -1.77 -23.44
CA ASP A 19 17.52 -0.83 -23.77
C ASP A 19 16.94 0.53 -24.20
N LYS A 20 15.85 0.53 -24.95
CA LYS A 20 15.14 1.77 -25.31
C LYS A 20 14.63 2.51 -24.07
N SER A 21 13.94 1.80 -23.17
CA SER A 21 13.42 2.39 -21.93
C SER A 21 14.54 2.86 -21.00
N ASN A 22 15.64 2.10 -20.93
CA ASN A 22 16.83 2.45 -20.15
C ASN A 22 17.53 3.68 -20.69
N GLU A 23 17.63 3.83 -22.03
CA GLU A 23 18.20 5.01 -22.65
C GLU A 23 17.34 6.27 -22.44
N GLU A 24 16.00 6.15 -22.50
CA GLU A 24 15.09 7.24 -22.16
C GLU A 24 15.26 7.64 -20.68
N LEU A 25 15.32 6.68 -19.77
CA LEU A 25 15.56 6.92 -18.35
C LEU A 25 16.93 7.60 -18.13
N ARG A 26 17.99 7.12 -18.80
CA ARG A 26 19.32 7.72 -18.73
C ARG A 26 19.30 9.18 -19.15
N GLN A 27 18.63 9.52 -20.26
CA GLN A 27 18.56 10.90 -20.76
C GLN A 27 17.81 11.81 -19.79
N VAL A 28 16.66 11.38 -19.28
CA VAL A 28 15.85 12.16 -18.31
C VAL A 28 16.61 12.34 -16.99
N SER A 29 17.19 11.26 -16.46
CA SER A 29 17.96 11.29 -15.21
C SER A 29 19.21 12.17 -15.35
N THR A 30 19.94 12.07 -16.47
CA THR A 30 21.11 12.90 -16.72
C THR A 30 20.73 14.38 -16.75
N ARG A 31 19.64 14.75 -17.45
CA ARG A 31 19.17 16.15 -17.47
C ARG A 31 18.77 16.63 -16.08
N ALA A 32 18.02 15.83 -15.34
CA ALA A 32 17.60 16.15 -13.98
C ALA A 32 18.81 16.38 -13.05
N LEU A 33 19.80 15.47 -13.10
CA LEU A 33 21.02 15.57 -12.30
C LEU A 33 21.89 16.76 -12.69
N ILE A 34 21.99 17.08 -13.98
CA ILE A 34 22.71 18.28 -14.44
C ILE A 34 22.06 19.54 -13.85
N TRP A 35 20.75 19.70 -14.04
CA TRP A 35 20.06 20.89 -13.56
C TRP A 35 20.08 21.02 -12.03
N SER A 36 19.85 19.95 -11.29
CA SER A 36 19.93 19.96 -9.83
C SER A 36 21.37 20.15 -9.33
N GLY A 37 22.33 19.54 -10.00
CA GLY A 37 23.75 19.63 -9.64
C GLY A 37 24.36 21.01 -9.86
N PHE A 38 23.87 21.79 -10.82
CA PHE A 38 24.39 23.15 -11.08
C PHE A 38 23.89 24.20 -10.07
N LEU A 39 22.81 23.94 -9.36
CA LEU A 39 22.21 24.92 -8.45
C LEU A 39 23.19 25.35 -7.36
N MET A 40 23.84 24.40 -6.70
CA MET A 40 24.84 24.69 -5.64
C MET A 40 26.07 25.45 -6.14
N PRO A 41 26.77 25.02 -7.21
CA PRO A 41 27.88 25.76 -7.79
C PRO A 41 27.53 27.20 -8.20
N ILE A 42 26.39 27.39 -8.87
CA ILE A 42 25.92 28.71 -9.29
C ILE A 42 25.69 29.62 -8.06
N THR A 43 25.02 29.10 -7.03
CA THR A 43 24.80 29.84 -5.80
C THR A 43 26.11 30.24 -5.12
N ASN A 44 27.09 29.33 -5.10
CA ASN A 44 28.42 29.62 -4.55
C ASN A 44 29.17 30.69 -5.34
N VAL A 45 29.09 30.63 -6.68
CA VAL A 45 29.71 31.68 -7.53
C VAL A 45 29.04 33.04 -7.29
N LEU A 46 27.72 33.09 -7.23
CA LEU A 46 26.96 34.31 -6.94
C LEU A 46 27.33 34.90 -5.56
N ASN A 47 27.40 34.04 -4.54
CA ASN A 47 27.79 34.45 -3.20
C ASN A 47 29.24 35.00 -3.17
N ASN A 48 30.18 34.35 -3.88
CA ASN A 48 31.54 34.82 -3.96
C ASN A 48 31.67 36.16 -4.72
N LEU A 49 30.93 36.31 -5.83
CA LEU A 49 30.86 37.59 -6.55
C LEU A 49 30.28 38.69 -5.67
N THR A 50 29.19 38.45 -4.95
CA THR A 50 28.60 39.38 -4.00
C THR A 50 29.62 39.78 -2.93
N TYR A 51 30.39 38.83 -2.41
CA TYR A 51 31.45 39.11 -1.44
C TYR A 51 32.54 40.01 -2.01
N VAL A 52 33.00 39.76 -3.24
CA VAL A 52 34.00 40.58 -3.93
C VAL A 52 33.50 42.01 -4.15
N PHE A 53 32.27 42.16 -4.69
CA PHE A 53 31.65 43.47 -4.91
C PHE A 53 31.50 44.26 -3.61
N LEU A 54 30.98 43.61 -2.55
CA LEU A 54 30.84 44.26 -1.25
C LEU A 54 32.19 44.67 -0.66
N SER A 55 33.22 43.81 -0.81
CA SER A 55 34.57 44.14 -0.33
C SER A 55 35.16 45.35 -1.03
N ILE A 56 35.03 45.42 -2.35
CA ILE A 56 35.53 46.56 -3.14
C ILE A 56 34.77 47.84 -2.78
N PHE A 57 33.42 47.76 -2.79
CA PHE A 57 32.59 48.93 -2.55
C PHE A 57 32.76 49.47 -1.11
N SER A 58 32.75 48.61 -0.11
CA SER A 58 33.00 49.01 1.28
C SER A 58 34.40 49.52 1.52
N GLY A 59 35.41 48.98 0.82
CA GLY A 59 36.80 49.48 0.85
C GLY A 59 36.90 50.92 0.32
N ILE A 60 36.23 51.20 -0.80
CA ILE A 60 36.19 52.59 -1.37
C ILE A 60 35.51 53.56 -0.39
N LEU A 61 34.42 53.18 0.22
CA LEU A 61 33.72 54.02 1.20
C LEU A 61 34.56 54.25 2.46
N ALA A 62 35.34 53.29 2.91
CA ALA A 62 36.25 53.44 4.05
C ALA A 62 37.40 54.38 3.74
N VAL A 63 38.01 54.27 2.54
CA VAL A 63 39.10 55.19 2.10
C VAL A 63 38.57 56.62 2.01
N ASN A 64 37.32 56.82 1.58
CA ASN A 64 36.66 58.13 1.52
C ASN A 64 36.19 58.65 2.91
N GLY A 65 36.44 57.90 3.98
CA GLY A 65 36.04 58.29 5.33
C GLY A 65 34.54 58.20 5.63
N SER A 66 33.75 57.57 4.73
CA SER A 66 32.30 57.47 4.86
C SER A 66 31.87 56.38 5.85
N ILE A 67 32.70 55.36 6.06
CA ILE A 67 32.44 54.25 7.01
C ILE A 67 33.74 53.89 7.77
N GLU A 68 33.57 53.33 8.97
CA GLU A 68 34.68 52.80 9.75
C GLU A 68 35.12 51.45 9.23
N ILE A 69 36.42 51.11 9.34
CA ILE A 69 37.00 49.83 8.89
C ILE A 69 36.27 48.63 9.55
N GLY A 70 35.86 48.75 10.81
CA GLY A 70 35.10 47.70 11.51
C GLY A 70 33.76 47.39 10.87
N MET A 71 33.10 48.35 10.22
CA MET A 71 31.82 48.11 9.52
C MET A 71 31.96 47.18 8.31
N ILE A 72 33.14 47.19 7.63
CA ILE A 72 33.40 46.32 6.48
C ILE A 72 33.24 44.84 6.90
N SER A 73 33.89 44.45 7.99
CA SER A 73 33.84 43.08 8.50
C SER A 73 32.39 42.66 8.88
N SER A 74 31.66 43.56 9.53
CA SER A 74 30.27 43.32 9.90
C SER A 74 29.35 43.13 8.67
N PHE A 75 29.52 44.01 7.66
CA PHE A 75 28.75 43.93 6.42
C PHE A 75 29.00 42.64 5.64
N LEU A 76 30.25 42.22 5.54
CA LEU A 76 30.65 40.97 4.89
C LEU A 76 30.09 39.74 5.63
N LEU A 77 30.11 39.78 6.97
CA LEU A 77 29.55 38.71 7.80
C LEU A 77 28.01 38.59 7.62
N TYR A 78 27.32 39.73 7.72
CA TYR A 78 25.86 39.76 7.54
C TYR A 78 25.46 39.36 6.13
N SER A 79 26.17 39.77 5.09
CA SER A 79 25.89 39.35 3.71
C SER A 79 25.94 37.82 3.55
N LYS A 80 26.95 37.17 4.13
CA LYS A 80 27.04 35.70 4.12
C LYS A 80 25.91 35.03 4.91
N GLN A 81 25.49 35.60 6.02
CA GLN A 81 24.41 35.03 6.83
C GLN A 81 23.04 35.27 6.20
N PHE A 82 22.87 36.32 5.44
CA PHE A 82 21.58 36.68 4.81
C PHE A 82 21.12 35.65 3.75
N ALA A 83 22.04 35.01 3.05
CA ALA A 83 21.70 33.99 2.03
C ALA A 83 21.18 32.68 2.62
N ARG A 84 21.61 32.32 3.84
CA ARG A 84 21.25 31.04 4.48
C ARG A 84 19.74 30.81 4.69
N PRO A 85 18.97 31.78 5.21
CA PRO A 85 17.52 31.62 5.39
C PRO A 85 16.78 31.30 4.10
N PHE A 86 17.20 31.85 2.96
CA PHE A 86 16.52 31.60 1.68
C PHE A 86 16.75 30.15 1.18
N ILE A 87 17.96 29.62 1.38
CA ILE A 87 18.24 28.21 1.09
C ILE A 87 17.41 27.31 2.01
N SER A 88 17.36 27.62 3.31
CA SER A 88 16.57 26.86 4.28
C SER A 88 15.06 26.86 3.97
N ILE A 89 14.52 27.97 3.47
CA ILE A 89 13.10 28.05 3.06
C ILE A 89 12.83 27.10 1.89
N ALA A 90 13.73 27.03 0.90
CA ALA A 90 13.59 26.11 -0.22
C ALA A 90 13.61 24.64 0.23
N ASP A 91 14.52 24.29 1.15
CA ASP A 91 14.61 22.95 1.72
C ASP A 91 13.37 22.59 2.54
N ILE A 92 12.88 23.54 3.36
CA ILE A 92 11.64 23.36 4.13
C ILE A 92 10.46 23.13 3.18
N TYR A 93 10.35 23.87 2.09
CA TYR A 93 9.28 23.71 1.12
C TYR A 93 9.30 22.32 0.46
N ASN A 94 10.47 21.83 0.06
CA ASN A 94 10.62 20.49 -0.49
C ASN A 94 10.25 19.40 0.54
N ASN A 95 10.71 19.56 1.77
CA ASN A 95 10.37 18.63 2.86
C ASN A 95 8.85 18.64 3.16
N PHE A 96 8.25 19.83 3.12
CA PHE A 96 6.80 19.96 3.30
C PHE A 96 6.00 19.24 2.21
N GLN A 97 6.37 19.39 0.93
CA GLN A 97 5.74 18.66 -0.16
C GLN A 97 5.86 17.14 0.01
N THR A 98 7.03 16.66 0.43
CA THR A 98 7.24 15.23 0.70
C THR A 98 6.36 14.74 1.86
N ALA A 99 6.25 15.55 2.92
CA ALA A 99 5.40 15.24 4.07
C ALA A 99 3.91 15.21 3.68
N VAL A 100 3.45 16.16 2.86
CA VAL A 100 2.07 16.19 2.35
C VAL A 100 1.76 14.94 1.53
N ALA A 101 2.65 14.57 0.59
CA ALA A 101 2.46 13.36 -0.22
C ALA A 101 2.46 12.07 0.63
N GLY A 102 3.26 12.04 1.70
CA GLY A 102 3.24 10.94 2.66
C GLY A 102 1.95 10.88 3.47
N ALA A 103 1.45 12.04 3.92
CA ALA A 103 0.20 12.17 4.65
C ALA A 103 -1.01 11.76 3.79
N GLU A 104 -1.03 12.19 2.51
CA GLU A 104 -2.07 11.84 1.56
C GLU A 104 -2.22 10.32 1.42
N ARG A 105 -1.11 9.60 1.23
CA ARG A 105 -1.13 8.13 1.16
C ARG A 105 -1.58 7.48 2.46
N MET A 106 -1.26 8.07 3.60
CA MET A 106 -1.68 7.56 4.90
C MET A 106 -3.18 7.76 5.11
N PHE A 107 -3.72 8.94 4.73
CA PHE A 107 -5.14 9.21 4.80
C PHE A 107 -5.94 8.37 3.80
N GLU A 108 -5.43 8.12 2.59
CA GLU A 108 -6.04 7.21 1.61
C GLU A 108 -6.34 5.84 2.23
N ILE A 109 -5.40 5.29 3.03
CA ILE A 109 -5.61 4.02 3.73
C ILE A 109 -6.56 4.18 4.93
N MET A 110 -6.47 5.31 5.65
CA MET A 110 -7.30 5.55 6.84
C MET A 110 -8.77 5.84 6.51
N ASP A 111 -9.01 6.41 5.33
CA ASP A 111 -10.34 6.77 4.84
C ASP A 111 -11.03 5.61 4.08
N GLU A 112 -10.32 4.47 3.90
CA GLU A 112 -10.96 3.27 3.36
C GLU A 112 -12.13 2.83 4.22
N GLU A 113 -13.21 2.42 3.58
CA GLU A 113 -14.40 1.95 4.29
C GLU A 113 -14.06 0.72 5.15
N PRO A 114 -14.27 0.80 6.47
CA PRO A 114 -14.02 -0.33 7.35
C PRO A 114 -15.01 -1.46 7.05
N GLU A 115 -14.59 -2.69 7.34
CA GLU A 115 -15.46 -3.85 7.24
C GLU A 115 -16.80 -3.63 7.97
N PRO A 116 -17.94 -4.10 7.40
CA PRO A 116 -19.25 -3.93 8.01
C PRO A 116 -19.26 -4.37 9.49
N ARG A 117 -19.78 -3.52 10.36
CA ARG A 117 -19.90 -3.84 11.78
C ARG A 117 -21.01 -4.83 12.01
N ASP A 118 -20.87 -5.62 13.08
CA ASP A 118 -21.95 -6.46 13.53
C ASP A 118 -23.20 -5.61 13.86
N ILE A 119 -24.38 -6.14 13.56
CA ILE A 119 -25.65 -5.52 13.96
C ILE A 119 -25.76 -5.53 15.50
N GLU A 120 -26.52 -4.57 16.08
CA GLU A 120 -26.62 -4.43 17.55
C GLU A 120 -27.05 -5.71 18.29
N GLN A 121 -27.85 -6.56 17.62
CA GLN A 121 -28.34 -7.84 18.18
C GLN A 121 -27.76 -9.04 17.46
N ALA A 122 -26.50 -8.95 16.99
CA ALA A 122 -25.86 -10.04 16.29
C ALA A 122 -25.82 -11.33 17.10
N LEU A 123 -26.22 -12.43 16.46
CA LEU A 123 -26.28 -13.76 17.06
C LEU A 123 -24.86 -14.31 17.29
N SER A 124 -24.66 -14.94 18.43
CA SER A 124 -23.44 -15.68 18.73
C SER A 124 -23.60 -17.15 18.35
N ILE A 125 -22.58 -17.72 17.73
CA ILE A 125 -22.55 -19.13 17.34
C ILE A 125 -21.70 -19.90 18.34
N GLN A 126 -22.31 -20.88 19.04
CA GLN A 126 -21.56 -21.74 19.97
C GLN A 126 -21.30 -23.14 19.40
N ASN A 127 -22.29 -23.79 18.80
CA ASN A 127 -22.20 -25.15 18.26
C ASN A 127 -23.00 -25.22 16.95
N PRO A 128 -22.42 -24.81 15.81
CA PRO A 128 -23.14 -24.89 14.53
C PRO A 128 -23.37 -26.34 14.12
N LYS A 129 -24.56 -26.62 13.57
CA LYS A 129 -24.87 -27.90 12.92
C LYS A 129 -24.13 -28.00 11.58
N GLY A 130 -24.11 -26.89 10.84
CA GLY A 130 -23.43 -26.76 9.56
C GLY A 130 -24.37 -26.96 8.36
N ASP A 131 -25.66 -26.75 8.51
CA ASP A 131 -26.59 -26.66 7.39
C ASP A 131 -26.39 -25.32 6.67
N ILE A 132 -26.09 -25.36 5.37
CA ILE A 132 -25.85 -24.14 4.57
C ILE A 132 -26.88 -24.07 3.45
N GLU A 133 -27.50 -22.90 3.29
CA GLU A 133 -28.47 -22.66 2.23
C GLU A 133 -28.19 -21.34 1.53
N LEU A 134 -28.04 -21.38 0.21
CA LEU A 134 -27.98 -20.22 -0.66
C LEU A 134 -29.33 -19.99 -1.27
N GLN A 135 -29.91 -18.81 -1.12
CA GLN A 135 -31.24 -18.46 -1.62
C GLN A 135 -31.12 -17.28 -2.58
N HIS A 136 -31.32 -17.57 -3.87
CA HIS A 136 -31.31 -16.55 -4.95
C HIS A 136 -30.10 -15.62 -4.91
N VAL A 137 -28.91 -16.18 -4.67
CA VAL A 137 -27.68 -15.41 -4.49
C VAL A 137 -27.20 -14.83 -5.80
N VAL A 138 -27.12 -13.50 -5.85
CA VAL A 138 -26.48 -12.73 -6.91
C VAL A 138 -25.29 -11.99 -6.30
N PHE A 139 -24.13 -12.09 -6.93
CA PHE A 139 -22.94 -11.40 -6.48
C PHE A 139 -21.96 -11.08 -7.61
N GLY A 140 -21.36 -9.90 -7.53
CA GLY A 140 -20.22 -9.46 -8.34
C GLY A 140 -19.35 -8.49 -7.57
N TYR A 141 -18.02 -8.54 -7.80
CA TYR A 141 -17.07 -7.58 -7.20
C TYR A 141 -17.24 -6.15 -7.74
N SER A 142 -17.94 -6.03 -8.87
CA SER A 142 -18.35 -4.74 -9.44
C SER A 142 -19.84 -4.83 -9.80
N PRO A 143 -20.62 -3.76 -9.60
CA PRO A 143 -22.05 -3.75 -9.86
C PRO A 143 -22.44 -4.18 -11.30
N ASP A 144 -21.59 -3.82 -12.26
CA ASP A 144 -21.83 -4.08 -13.69
C ASP A 144 -21.45 -5.50 -14.15
N ARG A 145 -20.83 -6.31 -13.29
CA ARG A 145 -20.32 -7.65 -13.65
C ARG A 145 -20.68 -8.71 -12.62
N PRO A 146 -21.92 -9.22 -12.63
CA PRO A 146 -22.31 -10.31 -11.74
C PRO A 146 -21.58 -11.60 -12.11
N ILE A 147 -20.94 -12.23 -11.10
CA ILE A 147 -20.23 -13.51 -11.21
C ILE A 147 -21.17 -14.64 -10.86
N LEU A 148 -21.89 -14.51 -9.75
CA LEU A 148 -22.97 -15.44 -9.37
C LEU A 148 -24.30 -14.84 -9.82
N LYS A 149 -25.09 -15.65 -10.53
CA LYS A 149 -26.34 -15.23 -11.17
C LYS A 149 -27.45 -16.11 -10.69
N ASP A 150 -28.13 -15.71 -9.60
CA ASP A 150 -29.30 -16.42 -9.04
C ASP A 150 -28.97 -17.87 -8.65
N ILE A 151 -28.02 -18.04 -7.74
CA ILE A 151 -27.63 -19.37 -7.24
C ILE A 151 -28.49 -19.74 -6.04
N SER A 152 -29.18 -20.89 -6.15
CA SER A 152 -29.89 -21.50 -5.03
C SER A 152 -29.38 -22.93 -4.82
N LEU A 153 -28.96 -23.23 -3.58
CA LEU A 153 -28.33 -24.50 -3.22
C LEU A 153 -28.56 -24.79 -1.74
N SER A 154 -28.90 -26.03 -1.39
CA SER A 154 -28.97 -26.47 0.00
C SER A 154 -27.93 -27.56 0.25
N ILE A 155 -27.17 -27.42 1.31
CA ILE A 155 -26.09 -28.32 1.74
C ILE A 155 -26.40 -28.75 3.18
N LEU A 156 -26.67 -30.00 3.38
CA LEU A 156 -26.98 -30.55 4.72
C LEU A 156 -25.66 -30.77 5.51
N ALA A 157 -25.74 -30.62 6.79
CA ALA A 157 -24.67 -30.89 7.72
C ALA A 157 -24.00 -32.26 7.48
N GLY A 158 -22.70 -32.33 7.59
CA GLY A 158 -21.91 -33.54 7.40
C GLY A 158 -21.77 -34.04 5.95
N THR A 159 -22.33 -33.34 4.97
CA THR A 159 -22.17 -33.72 3.56
C THR A 159 -20.84 -33.16 2.97
N LYS A 160 -20.29 -33.92 2.01
CA LYS A 160 -19.16 -33.43 1.21
C LYS A 160 -19.68 -32.93 -0.14
N VAL A 161 -19.35 -31.68 -0.46
CA VAL A 161 -19.81 -31.06 -1.72
C VAL A 161 -18.60 -30.68 -2.54
N ALA A 162 -18.60 -30.98 -3.84
CA ALA A 162 -17.60 -30.55 -4.80
C ALA A 162 -18.22 -29.48 -5.72
N ILE A 163 -17.57 -28.31 -5.76
CA ILE A 163 -17.93 -27.22 -6.67
C ILE A 163 -17.00 -27.31 -7.88
N VAL A 164 -17.55 -27.64 -9.05
CA VAL A 164 -16.80 -27.82 -10.30
C VAL A 164 -17.19 -26.78 -11.34
N GLY A 165 -16.26 -26.41 -12.20
CA GLY A 165 -16.50 -25.44 -13.26
C GLY A 165 -15.19 -24.85 -13.81
N PRO A 166 -15.22 -24.15 -14.95
CA PRO A 166 -14.05 -23.50 -15.54
C PRO A 166 -13.50 -22.39 -14.63
N THR A 167 -12.30 -21.93 -14.94
CA THR A 167 -11.70 -20.76 -14.26
C THR A 167 -12.60 -19.54 -14.49
N GLY A 168 -12.84 -18.77 -13.43
CA GLY A 168 -13.75 -17.61 -13.48
C GLY A 168 -15.24 -17.94 -13.24
N ALA A 169 -15.63 -19.22 -13.06
CA ALA A 169 -17.03 -19.61 -12.81
C ALA A 169 -17.56 -19.24 -11.40
N GLY A 170 -16.78 -18.54 -10.57
CA GLY A 170 -17.23 -18.10 -9.23
C GLY A 170 -17.02 -19.11 -8.10
N LYS A 171 -16.25 -20.18 -8.29
CA LYS A 171 -15.99 -21.20 -7.25
C LYS A 171 -15.40 -20.58 -5.97
N THR A 172 -14.32 -19.82 -6.11
CA THR A 172 -13.67 -19.11 -5.00
C THR A 172 -14.59 -18.02 -4.42
N THR A 173 -15.40 -17.40 -5.26
CA THR A 173 -16.38 -16.39 -4.83
C THR A 173 -17.38 -16.96 -3.83
N ILE A 174 -17.87 -18.19 -4.04
CA ILE A 174 -18.78 -18.86 -3.09
C ILE A 174 -18.08 -19.01 -1.73
N ILE A 175 -16.82 -19.45 -1.70
CA ILE A 175 -16.05 -19.58 -0.46
C ILE A 175 -15.89 -18.24 0.25
N ASN A 176 -15.57 -17.18 -0.50
CA ASN A 176 -15.45 -15.83 0.04
C ASN A 176 -16.76 -15.32 0.65
N LEU A 177 -17.89 -15.63 0.03
CA LEU A 177 -19.21 -15.27 0.56
C LEU A 177 -19.58 -16.07 1.81
N LEU A 178 -19.28 -17.37 1.86
CA LEU A 178 -19.52 -18.22 3.02
C LEU A 178 -18.76 -17.73 4.27
N THR A 179 -17.55 -17.23 4.08
CA THR A 179 -16.76 -16.63 5.18
C THR A 179 -17.07 -15.15 5.41
N ARG A 180 -18.04 -14.63 4.67
CA ARG A 180 -18.46 -13.24 4.73
C ARG A 180 -17.28 -12.26 4.61
N LEU A 181 -16.38 -12.52 3.64
CA LEU A 181 -15.41 -11.53 3.18
C LEU A 181 -16.09 -10.45 2.33
N TYR A 182 -17.26 -10.79 1.77
CA TYR A 182 -18.17 -9.90 1.05
C TYR A 182 -19.59 -10.27 1.41
N ASP A 183 -20.48 -9.32 1.45
CA ASP A 183 -21.92 -9.56 1.53
C ASP A 183 -22.51 -9.74 0.12
N VAL A 184 -23.58 -10.52 -0.02
CA VAL A 184 -24.25 -10.74 -1.31
C VAL A 184 -24.93 -9.47 -1.80
N ASN A 185 -24.98 -9.26 -3.12
CA ASN A 185 -25.70 -8.12 -3.71
C ASN A 185 -27.21 -8.33 -3.63
N GLU A 186 -27.69 -9.58 -3.92
CA GLU A 186 -29.09 -9.98 -3.81
C GLU A 186 -29.17 -11.39 -3.24
N GLY A 187 -30.29 -11.70 -2.62
CA GLY A 187 -30.52 -12.98 -1.98
C GLY A 187 -29.92 -13.06 -0.58
N SER A 188 -29.76 -14.27 -0.10
CA SER A 188 -29.24 -14.56 1.24
C SER A 188 -28.46 -15.88 1.28
N ILE A 189 -27.53 -15.96 2.23
CA ILE A 189 -26.83 -17.20 2.57
C ILE A 189 -27.15 -17.48 4.03
N LEU A 190 -27.70 -18.65 4.28
CA LEU A 190 -28.09 -19.07 5.63
C LEU A 190 -27.10 -20.11 6.16
N LEU A 191 -26.78 -20.02 7.43
CA LEU A 191 -26.14 -21.06 8.22
C LEU A 191 -27.10 -21.44 9.35
N ASP A 192 -27.47 -22.72 9.41
CA ASP A 192 -28.41 -23.23 10.39
C ASP A 192 -29.73 -22.44 10.45
N GLY A 193 -30.21 -21.97 9.30
CA GLY A 193 -31.47 -21.25 9.12
C GLY A 193 -31.43 -19.76 9.40
N HIS A 194 -30.30 -19.19 9.75
CA HIS A 194 -30.14 -17.75 9.97
C HIS A 194 -29.17 -17.16 8.92
N ASP A 195 -29.45 -15.93 8.48
CA ASP A 195 -28.59 -15.23 7.51
C ASP A 195 -27.19 -14.99 8.10
N LEU A 196 -26.16 -15.13 7.27
CA LEU A 196 -24.78 -14.87 7.71
C LEU A 196 -24.59 -13.45 8.24
N ARG A 197 -25.41 -12.51 7.77
CA ARG A 197 -25.38 -11.10 8.19
C ARG A 197 -25.89 -10.88 9.60
N ASP A 198 -26.69 -11.82 10.12
CA ASP A 198 -27.25 -11.74 11.47
C ASP A 198 -26.27 -12.22 12.55
N TYR A 199 -25.20 -12.89 12.15
CA TYR A 199 -24.19 -13.41 13.08
C TYR A 199 -23.08 -12.40 13.39
N ARG A 200 -22.49 -12.55 14.58
CA ARG A 200 -21.21 -11.89 14.89
C ARG A 200 -20.14 -12.42 13.96
N LEU A 201 -19.50 -11.53 13.22
CA LEU A 201 -18.52 -11.88 12.19
C LEU A 201 -17.37 -12.74 12.74
N LYS A 202 -16.91 -12.43 13.96
CA LYS A 202 -15.86 -13.20 14.65
C LYS A 202 -16.28 -14.63 14.94
N ASP A 203 -17.53 -14.85 15.37
CA ASP A 203 -18.05 -16.19 15.68
C ASP A 203 -18.31 -16.96 14.41
N LEU A 204 -18.89 -16.30 13.39
CA LEU A 204 -19.11 -16.89 12.07
C LEU A 204 -17.79 -17.42 11.46
N ARG A 205 -16.76 -16.58 11.38
CA ARG A 205 -15.47 -16.98 10.80
C ARG A 205 -14.75 -18.09 11.57
N ARG A 206 -15.04 -18.25 12.84
CA ARG A 206 -14.53 -19.38 13.65
C ARG A 206 -15.16 -20.72 13.28
N CYS A 207 -16.33 -20.71 12.65
CA CYS A 207 -17.00 -21.92 12.18
C CYS A 207 -16.38 -22.48 10.90
N PHE A 208 -15.57 -21.68 10.20
CA PHE A 208 -14.94 -22.07 8.94
C PHE A 208 -13.45 -22.30 9.09
N SER A 209 -12.96 -23.30 8.37
CA SER A 209 -11.53 -23.54 8.17
C SER A 209 -11.26 -23.56 6.67
N ILE A 210 -10.28 -22.80 6.20
CA ILE A 210 -9.98 -22.68 4.78
C ILE A 210 -8.58 -23.22 4.52
N VAL A 211 -8.46 -24.09 3.52
CA VAL A 211 -7.19 -24.47 2.92
C VAL A 211 -7.02 -23.71 1.63
N LEU A 212 -6.07 -22.78 1.60
CA LEU A 212 -5.78 -21.93 0.44
C LEU A 212 -5.02 -22.73 -0.64
N GLN A 213 -5.24 -22.36 -1.90
CA GLN A 213 -4.52 -22.96 -3.02
C GLN A 213 -3.03 -22.56 -2.98
N ASP A 214 -2.74 -21.29 -2.66
CA ASP A 214 -1.39 -20.78 -2.46
C ASP A 214 -1.12 -20.70 -0.95
N THR A 215 -0.11 -21.45 -0.50
CA THR A 215 0.25 -21.51 0.92
C THR A 215 0.93 -20.21 1.33
N ALA A 216 0.31 -19.44 2.20
CA ALA A 216 0.92 -18.28 2.83
C ALA A 216 1.57 -18.70 4.15
N LEU A 217 2.88 -18.52 4.27
CA LEU A 217 3.62 -18.70 5.52
C LEU A 217 4.11 -17.34 6.01
N PHE A 218 3.90 -17.08 7.29
CA PHE A 218 4.47 -15.91 7.94
C PHE A 218 5.94 -16.16 8.27
N ALA A 219 6.75 -15.10 8.32
CA ALA A 219 8.17 -15.15 8.70
C ALA A 219 8.34 -15.43 10.21
N GLU A 220 7.75 -16.53 10.67
CA GLU A 220 7.61 -16.97 12.04
C GLU A 220 8.04 -18.45 12.17
N THR A 221 8.07 -18.97 13.40
CA THR A 221 8.33 -20.40 13.62
C THR A 221 7.21 -21.27 13.04
N ILE A 222 7.52 -22.54 12.74
CA ILE A 222 6.50 -23.53 12.32
C ILE A 222 5.38 -23.60 13.34
N ARG A 223 5.72 -23.62 14.63
CA ARG A 223 4.75 -23.60 15.71
C ARG A 223 3.78 -22.42 15.60
N ASN A 224 4.29 -21.19 15.39
CA ASN A 224 3.48 -19.98 15.31
C ASN A 224 2.63 -19.97 14.03
N ASN A 225 3.11 -20.51 12.93
CA ASN A 225 2.33 -20.66 11.71
C ASN A 225 1.16 -21.65 11.88
N ILE A 226 1.37 -22.78 12.59
CA ILE A 226 0.31 -23.76 12.85
C ILE A 226 -0.69 -23.23 13.89
N SER A 227 -0.21 -22.61 14.97
CA SER A 227 -1.09 -22.09 16.02
C SER A 227 -1.83 -20.81 15.65
N TYR A 228 -1.46 -20.19 14.57
CA TYR A 228 -1.87 -18.88 14.04
C TYR A 228 -3.02 -18.20 14.80
N GLY A 229 -2.68 -17.13 15.53
CA GLY A 229 -3.64 -16.32 16.29
C GLY A 229 -4.27 -16.99 17.52
N ARG A 230 -3.84 -18.19 17.88
CA ARG A 230 -4.30 -18.87 19.11
C ARG A 230 -3.17 -18.94 20.12
N GLU A 231 -3.38 -18.34 21.29
CA GLU A 231 -2.44 -18.39 22.41
C GLU A 231 -2.60 -19.67 23.22
N ASN A 232 -1.51 -20.14 23.83
CA ASN A 232 -1.49 -21.25 24.79
C ASN A 232 -1.95 -22.62 24.26
N ILE A 233 -1.72 -22.92 22.98
CA ILE A 233 -1.98 -24.27 22.45
C ILE A 233 -0.89 -25.24 22.96
N PRO A 234 -1.26 -26.38 23.56
CA PRO A 234 -0.32 -27.43 23.95
C PRO A 234 0.49 -27.91 22.73
N LEU A 235 1.78 -28.21 22.95
CA LEU A 235 2.68 -28.69 21.89
C LEU A 235 2.13 -29.95 21.21
N GLU A 236 1.57 -30.88 21.98
CA GLU A 236 0.95 -32.12 21.50
C GLU A 236 -0.11 -31.86 20.40
N LYS A 237 -0.96 -30.82 20.59
CA LYS A 237 -1.95 -30.47 19.58
C LYS A 237 -1.37 -29.84 18.31
N ILE A 238 -0.23 -29.18 18.45
CA ILE A 238 0.49 -28.61 17.30
C ILE A 238 1.17 -29.73 16.50
N GLU A 239 1.76 -30.71 17.19
CA GLU A 239 2.37 -31.89 16.59
C GLU A 239 1.33 -32.79 15.92
N GLU A 240 0.13 -32.91 16.50
CA GLU A 240 -1.00 -33.65 15.89
C GLU A 240 -1.51 -32.96 14.60
N ALA A 241 -1.40 -31.66 14.52
CA ALA A 241 -1.84 -30.88 13.35
C ALA A 241 -0.80 -30.79 12.23
N ALA A 242 0.46 -31.14 12.51
CA ALA A 242 1.59 -31.05 11.57
C ALA A 242 1.78 -32.35 10.79
#